data_5e23b7b9e87952088571ff1556fc9b5e
#
_entry.id   5e23b7b9e87952088571ff1556fc9b5e
#
_cell.length_a   1.000
_cell.length_b   1.000
_cell.length_c   1.000
_cell.angle_alpha   90.00
_cell.angle_beta   90.00
_cell.angle_gamma   90.00
#
_symmetry.space_group_name_H-M   'P 1'
#
loop_
_entity.id
_entity.type
_entity.pdbx_description
1 polymer ?
#
loop_
_entity_poly.entity_id
_entity_poly.type
_entity_poly.pdbx_seq_one_letter_code
_entity_poly.pdbx_strand_id
1 'polypeptide(L)'
;NVRKIEAPFELKDRSRQELVADVRAKLSTITGANIEIGQPISHRIDAMLSGTKANIAIKLFGNDLNKMFAIGNQIKDAISSVEGIADLNVEQQIERPQLKIVPKREMLAKFGISLPEFAEFVSVNMAGEVVSQVYEEGKAFNLIVRTKDEVRDEMEKVRNLMIDTGDGQKIPVNYVADVVSAMGPNTISRENVKRKIVISANTSGRDLRSVVNDIQERIDAQIKLPEGYHVEYGGQFESEQAASRTLMLTSFMSIVVIFLLLYTQFKNAAQSGVILLNLPLALIGGVFALMITTGEISIPAIIGFISLFGIATRNGMLLISHYNMLREEGMDLKESILHGSLDRLNPILMTALSSALALIPLAFRGDLPGNEIQSPMAKVILGGLLTSTFLNAFIIPIVYELMNRKKK
;
A
#
# COMPACT_ATOMS: atom_id res chain seq x y z
N ASN A 1 -8.93 -2.67 21.62
CA ASN A 1 -8.93 -1.20 21.53
C ASN A 1 -7.62 -0.75 20.87
N VAL A 2 -7.67 -0.54 19.56
CA VAL A 2 -6.58 0.14 18.84
C VAL A 2 -6.64 1.62 19.24
N ARG A 3 -5.78 2.04 20.16
CA ARG A 3 -5.60 3.47 20.44
C ARG A 3 -4.62 4.04 19.45
N LYS A 4 -5.09 4.90 18.57
CA LYS A 4 -4.27 5.72 17.72
C LYS A 4 -3.75 6.89 18.56
N ILE A 5 -2.45 6.96 18.78
CA ILE A 5 -1.83 8.11 19.43
C ILE A 5 -1.21 8.94 18.31
N GLU A 6 -1.79 10.09 18.03
CA GLU A 6 -1.21 11.10 17.15
C GLU A 6 -0.48 12.10 18.05
N ALA A 7 0.84 12.11 17.97
CA ALA A 7 1.66 13.11 18.64
C ALA A 7 2.49 13.85 17.58
N PRO A 8 2.44 15.18 17.52
CA PRO A 8 3.35 15.95 16.70
C PRO A 8 4.75 15.87 17.35
N PHE A 9 5.66 15.14 16.71
CA PHE A 9 7.05 15.13 17.11
C PHE A 9 7.81 16.20 16.36
N GLU A 10 8.48 17.09 17.08
CA GLU A 10 9.46 17.99 16.49
C GLU A 10 10.76 17.21 16.23
N LEU A 11 11.24 17.28 14.99
CA LEU A 11 12.49 16.60 14.60
C LEU A 11 13.72 17.19 15.31
N LYS A 12 13.66 18.46 15.73
CA LYS A 12 14.80 19.22 16.24
C LYS A 12 16.00 18.98 15.31
N ASP A 13 17.14 18.66 15.78
CA ASP A 13 18.35 18.47 14.97
C ASP A 13 18.58 17.01 14.50
N ARG A 14 17.50 16.18 14.46
CA ARG A 14 17.57 14.76 14.10
C ARG A 14 16.89 14.47 12.78
N SER A 15 17.41 13.50 12.05
CA SER A 15 16.71 12.97 10.87
C SER A 15 15.45 12.19 11.31
N ARG A 16 14.46 12.09 10.42
CA ARG A 16 13.26 11.29 10.66
C ARG A 16 13.58 9.83 10.94
N GLN A 17 14.54 9.24 10.24
CA GLN A 17 14.94 7.85 10.44
C GLN A 17 15.51 7.62 11.85
N GLU A 18 16.35 8.51 12.34
CA GLU A 18 16.87 8.48 13.71
C GLU A 18 15.76 8.62 14.75
N LEU A 19 14.80 9.53 14.52
CA LEU A 19 13.67 9.69 15.44
C LEU A 19 12.82 8.42 15.51
N VAL A 20 12.48 7.82 14.35
CA VAL A 20 11.68 6.58 14.30
C VAL A 20 12.41 5.42 14.95
N ALA A 21 13.73 5.31 14.75
CA ALA A 21 14.55 4.29 15.39
C ALA A 21 14.59 4.44 16.92
N ASP A 22 14.75 5.66 17.44
CA ASP A 22 14.73 5.97 18.88
C ASP A 22 13.36 5.68 19.50
N VAL A 23 12.27 6.08 18.83
CA VAL A 23 10.90 5.79 19.27
C VAL A 23 10.65 4.28 19.28
N ARG A 24 11.08 3.56 18.24
CA ARG A 24 10.94 2.10 18.15
C ARG A 24 11.70 1.40 19.28
N ALA A 25 12.94 1.81 19.56
CA ALA A 25 13.74 1.28 20.67
C ALA A 25 13.08 1.50 22.03
N LYS A 26 12.46 2.66 22.27
CA LYS A 26 11.74 2.95 23.51
C LYS A 26 10.43 2.18 23.63
N LEU A 27 9.69 2.03 22.53
CA LEU A 27 8.42 1.33 22.53
C LEU A 27 8.59 -0.20 22.61
N SER A 28 9.70 -0.76 22.16
CA SER A 28 9.99 -2.20 22.27
C SER A 28 10.09 -2.70 23.72
N THR A 29 10.27 -1.81 24.69
CA THR A 29 10.27 -2.14 26.13
C THR A 29 8.86 -2.38 26.69
N ILE A 30 7.82 -2.01 25.96
CA ILE A 30 6.42 -2.18 26.40
C ILE A 30 6.00 -3.62 26.08
N THR A 31 5.78 -4.41 27.11
CA THR A 31 5.31 -5.79 26.99
C THR A 31 3.79 -5.87 26.85
N GLY A 32 3.28 -6.85 26.11
CA GLY A 32 1.84 -7.13 25.98
C GLY A 32 1.09 -6.25 25.00
N ALA A 33 1.79 -5.45 24.18
CA ALA A 33 1.20 -4.65 23.12
C ALA A 33 1.93 -4.88 21.80
N ASN A 34 1.19 -5.05 20.72
CA ASN A 34 1.75 -4.98 19.37
C ASN A 34 1.79 -3.51 18.95
N ILE A 35 2.99 -3.01 18.70
CA ILE A 35 3.22 -1.61 18.37
C ILE A 35 3.69 -1.52 16.93
N GLU A 36 3.04 -0.67 16.16
CA GLU A 36 3.35 -0.38 14.77
C GLU A 36 3.55 1.14 14.64
N ILE A 37 4.67 1.54 14.02
CA ILE A 37 4.99 2.94 13.80
C ILE A 37 4.83 3.26 12.33
N GLY A 38 3.94 4.18 12.02
CA GLY A 38 3.69 4.62 10.66
C GLY A 38 3.23 6.07 10.58
N GLN A 39 3.09 6.54 9.35
CA GLN A 39 2.62 7.90 9.09
C GLN A 39 1.11 7.93 8.88
N PRO A 40 0.42 9.00 9.29
CA PRO A 40 -1.04 9.08 9.19
C PRO A 40 -1.58 8.95 7.77
N ILE A 41 -0.90 9.54 6.78
CA ILE A 41 -1.32 9.55 5.37
C ILE A 41 -0.99 8.21 4.71
N SER A 42 0.24 7.72 4.86
CA SER A 42 0.69 6.45 4.33
C SER A 42 -0.17 5.29 4.87
N HIS A 43 -0.39 5.23 6.19
CA HIS A 43 -1.25 4.24 6.82
C HIS A 43 -2.69 4.24 6.30
N ARG A 44 -3.25 5.41 5.93
CA ARG A 44 -4.58 5.46 5.32
C ARG A 44 -4.59 4.89 3.92
N ILE A 45 -3.60 5.26 3.12
CA ILE A 45 -3.46 4.78 1.74
C ILE A 45 -3.26 3.26 1.75
N ASP A 46 -2.34 2.76 2.58
CA ASP A 46 -2.03 1.34 2.69
C ASP A 46 -3.25 0.54 3.16
N ALA A 47 -3.98 1.03 4.17
CA ALA A 47 -5.20 0.39 4.64
C ALA A 47 -6.33 0.39 3.60
N MET A 48 -6.43 1.43 2.77
CA MET A 48 -7.43 1.51 1.70
C MET A 48 -7.09 0.59 0.51
N LEU A 49 -5.81 0.48 0.15
CA LEU A 49 -5.36 -0.29 -1.01
C LEU A 49 -5.22 -1.78 -0.72
N SER A 50 -4.74 -2.13 0.46
CA SER A 50 -4.38 -3.52 0.80
C SER A 50 -5.20 -4.14 1.94
N GLY A 51 -6.06 -3.34 2.60
CA GLY A 51 -6.83 -3.77 3.76
C GLY A 51 -6.00 -3.96 5.03
N THR A 52 -4.68 -3.70 4.98
CA THR A 52 -3.74 -3.76 6.11
C THR A 52 -2.93 -2.48 6.19
N LYS A 53 -2.46 -2.13 7.39
CA LYS A 53 -1.67 -0.92 7.60
C LYS A 53 -0.17 -1.13 7.42
N ALA A 54 0.26 -2.39 7.34
CA ALA A 54 1.67 -2.77 7.22
C ALA A 54 2.13 -2.81 5.76
N ASN A 55 3.42 -2.56 5.54
CA ASN A 55 4.04 -2.64 4.21
C ASN A 55 3.95 -4.07 3.64
N ILE A 56 4.10 -5.08 4.50
CA ILE A 56 4.04 -6.49 4.16
C ILE A 56 2.93 -7.14 4.98
N ALA A 57 2.01 -7.83 4.31
CA ALA A 57 0.97 -8.63 4.93
C ALA A 57 1.05 -10.06 4.39
N ILE A 58 1.47 -10.99 5.24
CA ILE A 58 1.48 -12.41 4.92
C ILE A 58 0.14 -12.97 5.42
N LYS A 59 -0.75 -13.28 4.48
CA LYS A 59 -2.10 -13.77 4.74
C LYS A 59 -2.08 -15.29 4.75
N LEU A 60 -2.20 -15.89 5.92
CA LEU A 60 -2.32 -17.34 6.07
C LEU A 60 -3.79 -17.74 6.08
N PHE A 61 -4.20 -18.56 5.13
CA PHE A 61 -5.56 -19.09 5.02
C PHE A 61 -5.63 -20.51 5.53
N GLY A 62 -6.74 -20.86 6.18
CA GLY A 62 -6.97 -22.20 6.71
C GLY A 62 -8.32 -22.35 7.40
N ASN A 63 -8.61 -23.54 7.90
CA ASN A 63 -9.91 -23.86 8.52
C ASN A 63 -9.89 -23.79 10.04
N ASP A 64 -8.74 -23.99 10.69
CA ASP A 64 -8.58 -24.03 12.14
C ASP A 64 -7.73 -22.86 12.62
N LEU A 65 -8.32 -21.97 13.43
CA LEU A 65 -7.67 -20.75 13.91
C LEU A 65 -6.46 -21.05 14.81
N ASN A 66 -6.53 -22.08 15.65
CA ASN A 66 -5.43 -22.42 16.56
C ASN A 66 -4.22 -22.97 15.79
N LYS A 67 -4.47 -23.82 14.79
CA LYS A 67 -3.41 -24.28 13.87
C LYS A 67 -2.84 -23.15 13.05
N MET A 68 -3.68 -22.24 12.54
CA MET A 68 -3.24 -21.06 11.80
C MET A 68 -2.36 -20.15 12.68
N PHE A 69 -2.75 -19.95 13.93
CA PHE A 69 -1.96 -19.14 14.86
C PHE A 69 -0.61 -19.79 15.17
N ALA A 70 -0.57 -21.12 15.36
CA ALA A 70 0.69 -21.84 15.54
C ALA A 70 1.60 -21.76 14.32
N ILE A 71 1.06 -21.94 13.10
CA ILE A 71 1.79 -21.79 11.85
C ILE A 71 2.24 -20.32 11.67
N GLY A 72 1.38 -19.35 12.00
CA GLY A 72 1.71 -17.94 11.94
C GLY A 72 2.92 -17.57 12.82
N ASN A 73 3.02 -18.15 14.02
CA ASN A 73 4.20 -17.99 14.88
C ASN A 73 5.43 -18.68 14.30
N GLN A 74 5.31 -19.87 13.71
CA GLN A 74 6.42 -20.52 13.01
C GLN A 74 6.93 -19.66 11.84
N ILE A 75 6.02 -19.08 11.06
CA ILE A 75 6.38 -18.14 9.99
C ILE A 75 7.11 -16.93 10.58
N LYS A 76 6.56 -16.32 11.64
CA LYS A 76 7.18 -15.18 12.32
C LYS A 76 8.62 -15.51 12.76
N ASP A 77 8.82 -16.66 13.41
CA ASP A 77 10.15 -17.08 13.89
C ASP A 77 11.12 -17.30 12.72
N ALA A 78 10.66 -17.95 11.63
CA ALA A 78 11.46 -18.21 10.45
C ALA A 78 11.93 -16.93 9.76
N ILE A 79 11.11 -15.90 9.69
CA ILE A 79 11.42 -14.64 8.99
C ILE A 79 12.00 -13.57 9.88
N SER A 80 12.01 -13.75 11.22
CA SER A 80 12.48 -12.74 12.18
C SER A 80 13.93 -12.30 11.96
N SER A 81 14.75 -13.16 11.37
CA SER A 81 16.17 -12.92 11.06
C SER A 81 16.43 -12.39 9.65
N VAL A 82 15.38 -12.10 8.86
CA VAL A 82 15.54 -11.46 7.53
C VAL A 82 15.93 -10.00 7.73
N GLU A 83 17.04 -9.60 7.15
CA GLU A 83 17.52 -8.22 7.22
C GLU A 83 16.54 -7.26 6.56
N GLY A 84 16.24 -6.15 7.22
CA GLY A 84 15.31 -5.14 6.75
C GLY A 84 13.87 -5.33 7.20
N ILE A 85 13.55 -6.38 7.99
CA ILE A 85 12.24 -6.52 8.63
C ILE A 85 12.17 -5.69 9.91
N ALA A 86 11.05 -5.00 10.09
CA ALA A 86 10.70 -4.25 11.30
C ALA A 86 9.23 -4.50 11.67
N ASP A 87 8.89 -4.26 12.95
CA ASP A 87 7.52 -4.30 13.47
C ASP A 87 6.77 -5.62 13.13
N LEU A 88 7.48 -6.76 13.21
CA LEU A 88 6.94 -8.07 12.85
C LEU A 88 5.94 -8.58 13.89
N ASN A 89 4.69 -8.72 13.49
CA ASN A 89 3.60 -9.12 14.38
C ASN A 89 2.71 -10.19 13.72
N VAL A 90 2.16 -11.08 14.55
CA VAL A 90 1.09 -12.01 14.16
C VAL A 90 -0.23 -11.49 14.73
N GLU A 91 -1.30 -11.54 13.92
CA GLU A 91 -2.65 -11.20 14.39
C GLU A 91 -3.01 -12.06 15.61
N GLN A 92 -3.26 -11.40 16.73
CA GLN A 92 -3.49 -12.09 17.99
C GLN A 92 -4.83 -12.82 17.98
N GLN A 93 -4.78 -14.09 18.26
CA GLN A 93 -5.95 -14.93 18.52
C GLN A 93 -6.13 -15.09 20.04
N ILE A 94 -6.68 -14.04 20.68
CA ILE A 94 -6.96 -14.08 22.10
C ILE A 94 -8.32 -14.71 22.28
N GLU A 95 -8.35 -15.89 22.89
CA GLU A 95 -9.59 -16.50 23.35
C GLU A 95 -10.15 -15.69 24.53
N ARG A 96 -11.42 -15.34 24.43
CA ARG A 96 -12.15 -14.66 25.51
C ARG A 96 -13.23 -15.57 26.08
N PRO A 97 -13.46 -15.52 27.38
CA PRO A 97 -14.59 -16.19 27.95
C PRO A 97 -15.89 -15.63 27.36
N GLN A 98 -16.72 -16.51 26.86
CA GLN A 98 -18.00 -16.22 26.22
C GLN A 98 -19.09 -17.07 26.90
N LEU A 99 -20.26 -16.47 27.02
CA LEU A 99 -21.44 -17.23 27.41
C LEU A 99 -22.06 -17.83 26.14
N LYS A 100 -22.10 -19.18 26.11
CA LYS A 100 -22.68 -19.91 24.98
C LYS A 100 -24.02 -20.50 25.43
N ILE A 101 -25.11 -20.14 24.75
CA ILE A 101 -26.46 -20.64 24.99
C ILE A 101 -26.80 -21.60 23.84
N VAL A 102 -26.86 -22.90 24.15
CA VAL A 102 -27.09 -23.97 23.17
C VAL A 102 -28.51 -24.46 23.30
N PRO A 103 -29.39 -24.24 22.30
CA PRO A 103 -30.78 -24.67 22.37
C PRO A 103 -30.91 -26.18 22.29
N LYS A 104 -31.74 -26.77 23.16
CA LYS A 104 -32.17 -28.17 23.12
C LYS A 104 -33.39 -28.27 22.21
N ARG A 105 -33.21 -28.60 20.95
CA ARG A 105 -34.27 -28.55 19.92
C ARG A 105 -35.48 -29.39 20.27
N GLU A 106 -35.28 -30.59 20.85
CA GLU A 106 -36.35 -31.46 21.28
C GLU A 106 -37.19 -30.85 22.41
N MET A 107 -36.54 -30.18 23.36
CA MET A 107 -37.24 -29.52 24.46
C MET A 107 -37.95 -28.23 23.99
N LEU A 108 -37.36 -27.46 23.07
CA LEU A 108 -38.06 -26.33 22.46
C LEU A 108 -39.35 -26.80 21.78
N ALA A 109 -39.28 -27.86 20.98
CA ALA A 109 -40.46 -28.43 20.31
C ALA A 109 -41.51 -28.93 21.30
N LYS A 110 -41.07 -29.59 22.40
CA LYS A 110 -41.97 -30.06 23.45
C LYS A 110 -42.76 -28.95 24.15
N PHE A 111 -42.13 -27.77 24.33
CA PHE A 111 -42.76 -26.61 24.96
C PHE A 111 -43.37 -25.63 23.93
N GLY A 112 -43.47 -26.02 22.66
CA GLY A 112 -44.09 -25.21 21.59
C GLY A 112 -43.34 -23.91 21.26
N ILE A 113 -42.03 -23.87 21.53
CA ILE A 113 -41.16 -22.69 21.26
C ILE A 113 -40.43 -22.94 19.97
N SER A 114 -40.56 -22.05 18.98
CA SER A 114 -39.79 -22.13 17.76
C SER A 114 -38.35 -21.65 17.98
N LEU A 115 -37.42 -22.15 17.16
CA LEU A 115 -36.01 -21.73 17.25
C LEU A 115 -35.81 -20.20 16.98
N PRO A 116 -36.55 -19.56 16.04
CA PRO A 116 -36.49 -18.10 15.88
C PRO A 116 -36.94 -17.32 17.12
N GLU A 117 -38.08 -17.72 17.73
CA GLU A 117 -38.57 -17.08 18.98
C GLU A 117 -37.58 -17.24 20.12
N PHE A 118 -36.96 -18.43 20.26
CA PHE A 118 -35.88 -18.61 21.23
C PHE A 118 -34.66 -17.70 20.95
N ALA A 119 -34.26 -17.59 19.70
CA ALA A 119 -33.14 -16.73 19.30
C ALA A 119 -33.43 -15.25 19.54
N GLU A 120 -34.65 -14.80 19.25
CA GLU A 120 -35.15 -13.45 19.55
C GLU A 120 -35.15 -13.18 21.05
N PHE A 121 -35.71 -14.13 21.86
CA PHE A 121 -35.65 -14.02 23.29
C PHE A 121 -34.25 -13.86 23.84
N VAL A 122 -33.29 -14.66 23.36
CA VAL A 122 -31.88 -14.53 23.77
C VAL A 122 -31.31 -13.20 23.33
N SER A 123 -31.58 -12.75 22.10
CA SER A 123 -31.10 -11.48 21.56
C SER A 123 -31.59 -10.29 22.37
N VAL A 124 -32.90 -10.21 22.63
CA VAL A 124 -33.52 -9.12 23.42
C VAL A 124 -32.96 -9.07 24.83
N ASN A 125 -32.88 -10.24 25.50
CA ASN A 125 -32.42 -10.30 26.88
C ASN A 125 -30.92 -10.00 27.04
N MET A 126 -30.08 -10.49 26.10
CA MET A 126 -28.62 -10.36 26.19
C MET A 126 -28.09 -9.08 25.54
N ALA A 127 -28.46 -8.81 24.30
CA ALA A 127 -27.98 -7.65 23.54
C ALA A 127 -28.88 -6.42 23.71
N GLY A 128 -30.17 -6.65 23.84
CA GLY A 128 -31.20 -5.61 23.83
C GLY A 128 -31.73 -5.35 22.41
N GLU A 129 -32.92 -4.84 22.35
CA GLU A 129 -33.59 -4.46 21.10
C GLU A 129 -33.93 -2.96 21.10
N VAL A 130 -33.70 -2.32 19.98
CA VAL A 130 -34.06 -0.90 19.76
C VAL A 130 -35.53 -0.86 19.41
N VAL A 131 -36.36 -0.49 20.38
CA VAL A 131 -37.83 -0.44 20.23
C VAL A 131 -38.31 0.88 19.65
N SER A 132 -37.55 1.97 19.80
CA SER A 132 -37.90 3.30 19.31
C SER A 132 -36.69 4.22 19.30
N GLN A 133 -36.87 5.43 18.78
CA GLN A 133 -35.90 6.51 18.89
C GLN A 133 -36.53 7.74 19.55
N VAL A 134 -35.80 8.34 20.45
CA VAL A 134 -36.17 9.61 21.11
C VAL A 134 -35.34 10.73 20.51
N TYR A 135 -35.96 11.79 20.10
CA TYR A 135 -35.30 12.94 19.48
C TYR A 135 -35.24 14.09 20.52
N GLU A 136 -34.04 14.51 20.89
CA GLU A 136 -33.77 15.64 21.77
C GLU A 136 -32.70 16.53 21.14
N GLU A 137 -32.98 17.83 21.11
CA GLU A 137 -32.05 18.86 20.60
C GLU A 137 -31.42 18.55 19.23
N GLY A 138 -32.19 17.92 18.33
CA GLY A 138 -31.72 17.53 16.98
C GLY A 138 -30.84 16.27 16.94
N LYS A 139 -30.73 15.54 18.06
CA LYS A 139 -30.03 14.23 18.15
C LYS A 139 -31.04 13.12 18.32
N ALA A 140 -30.77 11.98 17.66
CA ALA A 140 -31.55 10.77 17.81
C ALA A 140 -30.88 9.82 18.82
N PHE A 141 -31.63 9.42 19.85
CA PHE A 141 -31.20 8.43 20.84
C PHE A 141 -32.02 7.17 20.71
N ASN A 142 -31.37 6.01 20.66
CA ASN A 142 -32.06 4.73 20.62
C ASN A 142 -32.62 4.36 21.98
N LEU A 143 -33.92 4.07 22.02
CA LEU A 143 -34.57 3.48 23.18
C LEU A 143 -34.39 1.96 23.10
N ILE A 144 -33.61 1.41 24.04
CA ILE A 144 -33.26 -0.01 24.03
C ILE A 144 -33.92 -0.73 25.23
N VAL A 145 -34.61 -1.82 24.97
CA VAL A 145 -35.14 -2.72 25.99
C VAL A 145 -34.20 -3.92 26.12
N ARG A 146 -33.74 -4.18 27.33
CA ARG A 146 -32.88 -5.31 27.65
C ARG A 146 -32.98 -5.74 29.11
N THR A 147 -32.51 -6.92 29.42
CA THR A 147 -32.36 -7.36 30.82
C THR A 147 -31.29 -6.55 31.55
N LYS A 148 -31.49 -6.33 32.85
CA LYS A 148 -30.50 -5.61 33.69
C LYS A 148 -29.13 -6.30 33.67
N ASP A 149 -28.08 -5.49 33.75
CA ASP A 149 -26.68 -5.98 33.71
C ASP A 149 -26.39 -6.99 34.82
N GLU A 150 -26.91 -6.79 36.03
CA GLU A 150 -26.77 -7.70 37.18
C GLU A 150 -27.25 -9.13 36.89
N VAL A 151 -28.19 -9.32 35.97
CA VAL A 151 -28.71 -10.65 35.57
C VAL A 151 -27.85 -11.22 34.46
N ARG A 152 -27.38 -10.40 33.53
CA ARG A 152 -26.61 -10.81 32.35
C ARG A 152 -25.17 -11.21 32.67
N ASP A 153 -24.59 -10.64 33.74
CA ASP A 153 -23.23 -10.89 34.15
C ASP A 153 -23.04 -12.19 34.94
N GLU A 154 -24.15 -12.79 35.44
CA GLU A 154 -24.11 -14.02 36.20
C GLU A 154 -24.75 -15.18 35.43
N MET A 155 -24.00 -16.21 35.13
CA MET A 155 -24.45 -17.38 34.35
C MET A 155 -25.68 -18.08 34.98
N GLU A 156 -25.74 -18.19 36.32
CA GLU A 156 -26.88 -18.80 37.01
C GLU A 156 -28.16 -17.99 36.88
N LYS A 157 -28.07 -16.66 36.87
CA LYS A 157 -29.22 -15.80 36.63
C LYS A 157 -29.70 -15.87 35.19
N VAL A 158 -28.80 -16.02 34.24
CA VAL A 158 -29.17 -16.27 32.84
C VAL A 158 -29.83 -17.60 32.63
N ARG A 159 -29.40 -18.68 33.33
CA ARG A 159 -30.05 -20.00 33.32
C ARG A 159 -31.48 -19.97 33.83
N ASN A 160 -31.75 -19.09 34.79
CA ASN A 160 -33.04 -18.93 35.43
C ASN A 160 -33.95 -17.85 34.80
N LEU A 161 -33.53 -17.24 33.68
CA LEU A 161 -34.40 -16.35 32.91
C LEU A 161 -35.66 -17.13 32.48
N MET A 162 -36.81 -16.49 32.59
CA MET A 162 -38.09 -17.10 32.23
C MET A 162 -38.44 -16.81 30.78
N ILE A 163 -38.65 -17.87 29.99
CA ILE A 163 -39.16 -17.82 28.62
C ILE A 163 -40.61 -18.28 28.57
N ASP A 164 -41.44 -17.63 27.76
CA ASP A 164 -42.83 -18.01 27.55
C ASP A 164 -42.91 -19.21 26.62
N THR A 165 -43.74 -20.21 27.00
CA THR A 165 -44.06 -21.38 26.19
C THR A 165 -45.21 -21.07 25.23
N GLY A 166 -45.43 -21.94 24.22
CA GLY A 166 -46.56 -21.81 23.31
C GLY A 166 -47.93 -21.83 24.00
N ASP A 167 -48.02 -22.45 25.21
CA ASP A 167 -49.22 -22.50 26.04
C ASP A 167 -49.37 -21.34 27.01
N GLY A 168 -48.47 -20.34 26.96
CA GLY A 168 -48.49 -19.16 27.84
C GLY A 168 -47.93 -19.38 29.24
N GLN A 169 -47.33 -20.53 29.53
CA GLN A 169 -46.61 -20.79 30.77
C GLN A 169 -45.20 -20.21 30.70
N LYS A 170 -44.56 -19.97 31.85
CA LYS A 170 -43.19 -19.49 31.95
C LYS A 170 -42.29 -20.59 32.50
N ILE A 171 -41.27 -20.92 31.77
CA ILE A 171 -40.25 -21.91 32.17
C ILE A 171 -38.85 -21.31 32.20
N PRO A 172 -37.93 -21.75 33.07
CA PRO A 172 -36.54 -21.31 33.04
C PRO A 172 -35.83 -21.79 31.79
N VAL A 173 -34.90 -20.93 31.28
CA VAL A 173 -34.10 -21.21 30.06
C VAL A 173 -33.32 -22.51 30.16
N ASN A 174 -32.86 -22.94 31.34
CA ASN A 174 -32.10 -24.18 31.53
C ASN A 174 -32.91 -25.47 31.15
N TYR A 175 -34.24 -25.39 31.06
CA TYR A 175 -35.07 -26.50 30.55
C TYR A 175 -34.92 -26.69 29.04
N VAL A 176 -34.78 -25.61 28.30
CA VAL A 176 -34.77 -25.57 26.83
C VAL A 176 -33.41 -25.25 26.20
N ALA A 177 -32.42 -24.90 27.02
CA ALA A 177 -31.06 -24.60 26.55
C ALA A 177 -30.01 -24.94 27.61
N ASP A 178 -28.81 -25.25 27.14
CA ASP A 178 -27.62 -25.32 27.99
C ASP A 178 -26.87 -24.01 27.95
N VAL A 179 -26.69 -23.39 29.12
CA VAL A 179 -25.93 -22.17 29.29
C VAL A 179 -24.55 -22.53 29.85
N VAL A 180 -23.52 -22.42 29.04
CA VAL A 180 -22.15 -22.83 29.40
C VAL A 180 -21.17 -21.70 29.14
N SER A 181 -20.13 -21.66 29.97
CA SER A 181 -18.97 -20.81 29.69
C SER A 181 -18.09 -21.52 28.66
N ALA A 182 -17.74 -20.86 27.60
CA ALA A 182 -16.85 -21.34 26.57
C ALA A 182 -15.77 -20.31 26.27
N MET A 183 -14.60 -20.78 25.89
CA MET A 183 -13.58 -19.90 25.32
C MET A 183 -13.83 -19.80 23.83
N GLY A 184 -13.74 -18.60 23.31
CA GLY A 184 -13.93 -18.36 21.87
C GLY A 184 -13.06 -17.24 21.35
N PRO A 185 -12.76 -17.24 20.04
CA PRO A 185 -11.93 -16.23 19.43
C PRO A 185 -12.62 -14.86 19.51
N ASN A 186 -11.83 -13.84 19.80
CA ASN A 186 -12.34 -12.45 19.86
C ASN A 186 -12.75 -11.94 18.46
N THR A 187 -11.99 -12.34 17.45
CA THR A 187 -12.18 -11.90 16.05
C THR A 187 -11.85 -13.07 15.12
N ILE A 188 -12.64 -13.25 14.09
CA ILE A 188 -12.35 -14.18 12.99
C ILE A 188 -12.28 -13.37 11.70
N SER A 189 -11.06 -13.12 11.24
CA SER A 189 -10.83 -12.43 9.99
C SER A 189 -11.10 -13.35 8.79
N ARG A 190 -11.80 -12.83 7.79
CA ARG A 190 -12.12 -13.56 6.55
C ARG A 190 -11.83 -12.71 5.32
N GLU A 191 -11.39 -13.39 4.26
CA GLU A 191 -11.25 -12.82 2.93
C GLU A 191 -11.73 -13.86 1.91
N ASN A 192 -12.57 -13.45 0.96
CA ASN A 192 -13.16 -14.36 -0.02
C ASN A 192 -13.78 -15.62 0.62
N VAL A 193 -14.55 -15.42 1.70
CA VAL A 193 -15.22 -16.48 2.51
C VAL A 193 -14.27 -17.35 3.34
N LYS A 194 -12.98 -17.39 3.04
CA LYS A 194 -11.97 -18.17 3.77
C LYS A 194 -11.52 -17.45 5.04
N ARG A 195 -11.26 -18.20 6.11
CA ARG A 195 -10.63 -17.65 7.32
C ARG A 195 -9.17 -17.32 7.04
N LYS A 196 -8.70 -16.22 7.60
CA LYS A 196 -7.29 -15.80 7.50
C LYS A 196 -6.74 -15.34 8.84
N ILE A 197 -5.44 -15.48 9.00
CA ILE A 197 -4.62 -14.78 10.00
C ILE A 197 -3.56 -13.99 9.25
N VAL A 198 -3.32 -12.76 9.68
CA VAL A 198 -2.34 -11.88 9.03
C VAL A 198 -1.09 -11.80 9.89
N ILE A 199 0.05 -12.07 9.27
CA ILE A 199 1.37 -11.75 9.81
C ILE A 199 1.79 -10.45 9.12
N SER A 200 1.93 -9.38 9.91
CA SER A 200 2.28 -8.05 9.43
C SER A 200 3.73 -7.72 9.70
N ALA A 201 4.40 -7.06 8.76
CA ALA A 201 5.75 -6.55 8.92
C ALA A 201 5.92 -5.23 8.16
N ASN A 202 6.84 -4.40 8.65
CA ASN A 202 7.30 -3.21 7.95
C ASN A 202 8.73 -3.43 7.45
N THR A 203 9.16 -2.63 6.48
CA THR A 203 10.54 -2.60 6.02
C THR A 203 11.31 -1.45 6.65
N SER A 204 12.61 -1.65 6.88
CA SER A 204 13.51 -0.62 7.39
C SER A 204 14.90 -0.79 6.77
N GLY A 205 15.36 0.22 6.04
CA GLY A 205 16.70 0.25 5.48
C GLY A 205 16.95 -0.64 4.27
N ARG A 206 15.92 -1.38 3.79
CA ARG A 206 15.99 -2.20 2.57
C ARG A 206 14.73 -2.03 1.72
N ASP A 207 14.89 -2.27 0.44
CA ASP A 207 13.81 -2.29 -0.56
C ASP A 207 12.76 -3.37 -0.25
N LEU A 208 11.48 -2.98 -0.35
CA LEU A 208 10.32 -3.82 -0.03
C LEU A 208 10.32 -5.14 -0.82
N ARG A 209 10.62 -5.08 -2.10
CA ARG A 209 10.61 -6.28 -2.98
C ARG A 209 11.68 -7.29 -2.60
N SER A 210 12.89 -6.82 -2.31
CA SER A 210 14.00 -7.69 -1.88
C SER A 210 13.67 -8.37 -0.56
N VAL A 211 13.10 -7.65 0.41
CA VAL A 211 12.68 -8.21 1.69
C VAL A 211 11.57 -9.25 1.50
N VAL A 212 10.57 -8.99 0.65
CA VAL A 212 9.49 -9.96 0.39
C VAL A 212 10.03 -11.20 -0.31
N ASN A 213 10.95 -11.08 -1.25
CA ASN A 213 11.58 -12.23 -1.89
C ASN A 213 12.31 -13.12 -0.87
N ASP A 214 13.11 -12.52 0.03
CA ASP A 214 13.81 -13.26 1.08
C ASP A 214 12.82 -13.95 2.04
N ILE A 215 11.69 -13.30 2.33
CA ILE A 215 10.59 -13.86 3.12
C ILE A 215 9.99 -15.08 2.42
N GLN A 216 9.70 -14.97 1.13
CA GLN A 216 9.13 -16.06 0.34
C GLN A 216 10.06 -17.27 0.31
N GLU A 217 11.33 -17.06 -0.02
CA GLU A 217 12.33 -18.13 -0.02
C GLU A 217 12.43 -18.86 1.32
N ARG A 218 12.40 -18.12 2.43
CA ARG A 218 12.48 -18.71 3.77
C ARG A 218 11.22 -19.48 4.14
N ILE A 219 10.05 -18.95 3.84
CA ILE A 219 8.78 -19.64 4.10
C ILE A 219 8.72 -20.94 3.29
N ASP A 220 9.05 -20.89 2.01
CA ASP A 220 9.02 -22.05 1.13
C ASP A 220 10.05 -23.13 1.54
N ALA A 221 11.22 -22.70 2.06
CA ALA A 221 12.26 -23.63 2.50
C ALA A 221 11.98 -24.26 3.88
N GLN A 222 11.40 -23.54 4.81
CA GLN A 222 11.31 -23.94 6.22
C GLN A 222 9.91 -24.35 6.69
N ILE A 223 8.85 -23.85 6.03
CA ILE A 223 7.47 -24.04 6.50
C ILE A 223 6.74 -25.02 5.57
N LYS A 224 6.37 -26.16 6.10
CA LYS A 224 5.49 -27.12 5.40
C LYS A 224 4.05 -26.84 5.81
N LEU A 225 3.29 -26.28 4.89
CA LEU A 225 1.87 -26.03 5.11
C LEU A 225 1.07 -27.34 5.03
N PRO A 226 0.15 -27.59 5.98
CA PRO A 226 -0.77 -28.71 5.91
C PRO A 226 -1.71 -28.57 4.71
N GLU A 227 -2.34 -29.68 4.30
CA GLU A 227 -3.35 -29.66 3.25
C GLU A 227 -4.52 -28.73 3.60
N GLY A 228 -4.94 -27.91 2.64
CA GLY A 228 -5.96 -26.90 2.81
C GLY A 228 -5.49 -25.56 3.40
N TYR A 229 -4.19 -25.43 3.70
CA TYR A 229 -3.59 -24.16 4.13
C TYR A 229 -2.73 -23.57 3.00
N HIS A 230 -2.80 -22.27 2.84
CA HIS A 230 -1.96 -21.56 1.87
C HIS A 230 -1.63 -20.14 2.35
N VAL A 231 -0.56 -19.58 1.80
CA VAL A 231 -0.09 -18.23 2.10
C VAL A 231 -0.26 -17.35 0.87
N GLU A 232 -0.76 -16.15 1.06
CA GLU A 232 -0.79 -15.09 0.06
C GLU A 232 -0.04 -13.87 0.60
N TYR A 233 0.66 -13.18 -0.29
CA TYR A 233 1.45 -11.99 0.05
C TYR A 233 0.69 -10.75 -0.40
N GLY A 234 0.35 -9.89 0.56
CA GLY A 234 -0.41 -8.67 0.37
C GLY A 234 0.28 -7.46 1.01
N GLY A 235 -0.50 -6.46 1.32
CA GLY A 235 -0.01 -5.19 1.83
C GLY A 235 0.37 -4.24 0.71
N GLN A 236 1.25 -3.29 1.01
CA GLN A 236 1.78 -2.34 0.03
C GLN A 236 2.45 -3.07 -1.15
N PHE A 237 3.09 -4.22 -0.89
CA PHE A 237 3.73 -5.05 -1.90
C PHE A 237 2.77 -5.47 -3.03
N GLU A 238 1.57 -5.94 -2.71
CA GLU A 238 0.55 -6.34 -3.69
C GLU A 238 0.13 -5.15 -4.58
N SER A 239 -0.14 -4.01 -3.93
CA SER A 239 -0.52 -2.78 -4.63
C SER A 239 0.61 -2.27 -5.51
N GLU A 240 1.86 -2.35 -5.04
CA GLU A 240 3.04 -1.95 -5.79
C GLU A 240 3.29 -2.86 -6.99
N GLN A 241 3.10 -4.16 -6.86
CA GLN A 241 3.23 -5.12 -7.94
C GLN A 241 2.18 -4.87 -9.04
N ALA A 242 0.92 -4.69 -8.66
CA ALA A 242 -0.18 -4.40 -9.59
C ALA A 242 0.02 -3.06 -10.30
N ALA A 243 0.38 -2.00 -9.56
CA ALA A 243 0.67 -0.70 -10.11
C ALA A 243 1.89 -0.72 -11.04
N SER A 244 2.98 -1.38 -10.64
CA SER A 244 4.21 -1.50 -11.45
C SER A 244 3.93 -2.18 -12.79
N ARG A 245 3.13 -3.25 -12.81
CA ARG A 245 2.73 -3.93 -14.05
C ARG A 245 1.93 -3.00 -14.96
N THR A 246 0.95 -2.29 -14.42
CA THR A 246 0.13 -1.34 -15.18
C THR A 246 0.96 -0.18 -15.70
N LEU A 247 1.84 0.38 -14.86
CA LEU A 247 2.73 1.48 -15.25
C LEU A 247 3.75 1.06 -16.31
N MET A 248 4.26 -0.15 -16.26
CA MET A 248 5.17 -0.68 -17.28
C MET A 248 4.47 -0.79 -18.65
N LEU A 249 3.23 -1.31 -18.66
CA LEU A 249 2.43 -1.39 -19.88
C LEU A 249 2.12 0.00 -20.45
N THR A 250 1.68 0.92 -19.60
CA THR A 250 1.36 2.30 -20.01
C THR A 250 2.61 3.07 -20.45
N SER A 251 3.78 2.83 -19.83
CA SER A 251 5.07 3.38 -20.26
C SER A 251 5.43 2.92 -21.67
N PHE A 252 5.30 1.63 -21.95
CA PHE A 252 5.54 1.10 -23.29
C PHE A 252 4.58 1.70 -24.32
N MET A 253 3.28 1.75 -24.01
CA MET A 253 2.29 2.41 -24.85
C MET A 253 2.62 3.88 -25.11
N SER A 254 3.07 4.61 -24.08
CA SER A 254 3.47 6.01 -24.21
C SER A 254 4.66 6.18 -25.17
N ILE A 255 5.65 5.30 -25.08
CA ILE A 255 6.82 5.33 -26.01
C ILE A 255 6.34 5.08 -27.44
N VAL A 256 5.44 4.14 -27.67
CA VAL A 256 4.88 3.86 -29.01
C VAL A 256 4.12 5.09 -29.54
N VAL A 257 3.28 5.71 -28.72
CA VAL A 257 2.53 6.92 -29.10
C VAL A 257 3.49 8.08 -29.41
N ILE A 258 4.50 8.29 -28.58
CA ILE A 258 5.53 9.32 -28.81
C ILE A 258 6.25 9.03 -30.15
N PHE A 259 6.62 7.78 -30.43
CA PHE A 259 7.25 7.42 -31.69
C PHE A 259 6.36 7.73 -32.89
N LEU A 260 5.08 7.38 -32.81
CA LEU A 260 4.11 7.64 -33.89
C LEU A 260 3.93 9.16 -34.12
N LEU A 261 3.83 9.96 -33.05
CA LEU A 261 3.76 11.42 -33.13
C LEU A 261 5.00 12.02 -33.77
N LEU A 262 6.19 11.57 -33.38
CA LEU A 262 7.45 11.99 -33.96
C LEU A 262 7.53 11.56 -35.44
N TYR A 263 7.10 10.34 -35.75
CA TYR A 263 7.08 9.87 -37.15
C TYR A 263 6.13 10.69 -38.02
N THR A 264 4.96 11.06 -37.54
CA THR A 264 4.04 11.95 -38.30
C THR A 264 4.62 13.33 -38.53
N GLN A 265 5.38 13.86 -37.56
CA GLN A 265 6.02 15.16 -37.62
C GLN A 265 7.20 15.19 -38.60
N PHE A 266 8.10 14.23 -38.51
CA PHE A 266 9.35 14.21 -39.27
C PHE A 266 9.28 13.36 -40.55
N LYS A 267 8.27 12.53 -40.69
CA LYS A 267 8.11 11.56 -41.79
C LYS A 267 9.36 10.70 -42.04
N ASN A 268 10.21 10.55 -41.02
CA ASN A 268 11.47 9.86 -41.05
C ASN A 268 11.68 9.05 -39.77
N ALA A 269 11.63 7.73 -39.89
CA ALA A 269 11.77 6.82 -38.75
C ALA A 269 13.15 6.91 -38.07
N ALA A 270 14.20 7.18 -38.83
CA ALA A 270 15.54 7.33 -38.26
C ALA A 270 15.67 8.58 -37.39
N GLN A 271 15.15 9.73 -37.83
CA GLN A 271 15.13 10.96 -37.02
C GLN A 271 14.27 10.79 -35.77
N SER A 272 13.09 10.13 -35.89
CA SER A 272 12.26 9.80 -34.75
C SER A 272 12.98 8.88 -33.75
N GLY A 273 13.74 7.92 -34.24
CA GLY A 273 14.55 7.02 -33.40
C GLY A 273 15.67 7.74 -32.65
N VAL A 274 16.32 8.71 -33.28
CA VAL A 274 17.36 9.56 -32.62
C VAL A 274 16.75 10.37 -31.48
N ILE A 275 15.55 10.90 -31.66
CA ILE A 275 14.87 11.63 -30.58
C ILE A 275 14.55 10.70 -29.43
N LEU A 276 14.10 9.48 -29.71
CA LEU A 276 13.83 8.46 -28.67
C LEU A 276 15.08 8.00 -27.93
N LEU A 277 16.27 8.14 -28.52
CA LEU A 277 17.53 7.83 -27.82
C LEU A 277 17.74 8.68 -26.57
N ASN A 278 17.06 9.82 -26.48
CA ASN A 278 17.08 10.66 -25.27
C ASN A 278 16.41 9.98 -24.06
N LEU A 279 15.49 9.04 -24.27
CA LEU A 279 14.80 8.37 -23.17
C LEU A 279 15.76 7.53 -22.31
N PRO A 280 16.57 6.62 -22.86
CA PRO A 280 17.57 5.92 -22.07
C PRO A 280 18.54 6.84 -21.35
N LEU A 281 18.95 7.94 -21.99
CA LEU A 281 19.88 8.90 -21.39
C LEU A 281 19.27 9.64 -20.19
N ALA A 282 17.99 9.98 -20.28
CA ALA A 282 17.25 10.57 -19.17
C ALA A 282 17.01 9.56 -18.04
N LEU A 283 16.72 8.29 -18.37
CA LEU A 283 16.55 7.22 -17.38
C LEU A 283 17.80 7.01 -16.53
N ILE A 284 18.99 7.06 -17.14
CA ILE A 284 20.27 6.93 -16.42
C ILE A 284 20.35 7.98 -15.30
N GLY A 285 20.07 9.24 -15.59
CA GLY A 285 20.11 10.30 -14.59
C GLY A 285 19.08 10.15 -13.47
N GLY A 286 17.88 9.72 -13.82
CA GLY A 286 16.84 9.43 -12.83
C GLY A 286 17.23 8.29 -11.89
N VAL A 287 17.81 7.20 -12.42
CA VAL A 287 18.32 6.07 -11.63
C VAL A 287 19.47 6.51 -10.72
N PHE A 288 20.45 7.27 -11.23
CA PHE A 288 21.54 7.80 -10.41
C PHE A 288 21.02 8.70 -9.27
N ALA A 289 20.03 9.55 -9.54
CA ALA A 289 19.45 10.40 -8.51
C ALA A 289 18.77 9.57 -7.40
N LEU A 290 18.08 8.49 -7.75
CA LEU A 290 17.50 7.57 -6.75
C LEU A 290 18.60 6.85 -5.97
N MET A 291 19.62 6.31 -6.62
CA MET A 291 20.72 5.62 -5.95
C MET A 291 21.42 6.48 -4.89
N ILE A 292 21.60 7.77 -5.19
CA ILE A 292 22.28 8.70 -4.26
C ILE A 292 21.35 9.15 -3.12
N THR A 293 20.02 9.10 -3.32
CA THR A 293 19.07 9.71 -2.38
C THR A 293 18.28 8.71 -1.57
N THR A 294 17.45 7.89 -2.22
CA THR A 294 16.52 6.95 -1.54
C THR A 294 16.97 5.50 -1.61
N GLY A 295 17.73 5.14 -2.64
CA GLY A 295 18.13 3.75 -2.91
C GLY A 295 16.99 2.82 -3.36
N GLU A 296 15.75 3.32 -3.45
CA GLU A 296 14.55 2.55 -3.70
C GLU A 296 13.77 3.06 -4.91
N ILE A 297 13.24 2.15 -5.74
CA ILE A 297 12.34 2.47 -6.84
C ILE A 297 10.91 2.31 -6.36
N SER A 298 10.26 3.43 -6.02
CA SER A 298 8.86 3.48 -5.62
C SER A 298 7.92 3.75 -6.80
N ILE A 299 6.60 3.53 -6.62
CA ILE A 299 5.58 3.88 -7.62
C ILE A 299 5.69 5.36 -8.06
N PRO A 300 5.83 6.34 -7.15
CA PRO A 300 6.04 7.74 -7.54
C PRO A 300 7.31 7.96 -8.36
N ALA A 301 8.39 7.22 -8.11
CA ALA A 301 9.59 7.28 -8.92
C ALA A 301 9.33 6.82 -10.36
N ILE A 302 8.56 5.74 -10.56
CA ILE A 302 8.17 5.23 -11.89
C ILE A 302 7.33 6.28 -12.64
N ILE A 303 6.39 6.94 -11.95
CA ILE A 303 5.61 8.06 -12.53
C ILE A 303 6.55 9.20 -12.94
N GLY A 304 7.59 9.48 -12.14
CA GLY A 304 8.64 10.44 -12.48
C GLY A 304 9.37 10.08 -13.78
N PHE A 305 9.71 8.81 -13.98
CA PHE A 305 10.31 8.33 -15.22
C PHE A 305 9.38 8.50 -16.43
N ILE A 306 8.10 8.22 -16.30
CA ILE A 306 7.12 8.43 -17.39
C ILE A 306 7.02 9.92 -17.74
N SER A 307 6.94 10.78 -16.73
CA SER A 307 6.88 12.24 -16.92
C SER A 307 8.14 12.76 -17.62
N LEU A 308 9.29 12.18 -17.32
CA LEU A 308 10.58 12.52 -17.91
C LEU A 308 10.62 12.20 -19.42
N PHE A 309 9.88 11.20 -19.91
CA PHE A 309 9.80 10.87 -21.34
C PHE A 309 9.29 12.06 -22.18
N GLY A 310 8.26 12.74 -21.72
CA GLY A 310 7.74 13.92 -22.41
C GLY A 310 8.73 15.08 -22.43
N ILE A 311 9.44 15.32 -21.33
CA ILE A 311 10.41 16.41 -21.22
C ILE A 311 11.64 16.13 -22.10
N ALA A 312 12.17 14.91 -22.04
CA ALA A 312 13.37 14.52 -22.81
C ALA A 312 13.11 14.54 -24.33
N THR A 313 11.98 14.00 -24.77
CA THR A 313 11.60 14.00 -26.20
C THR A 313 11.39 15.39 -26.75
N ARG A 314 10.79 16.31 -25.98
CA ARG A 314 10.60 17.70 -26.40
C ARG A 314 11.91 18.39 -26.76
N ASN A 315 12.94 18.25 -25.93
CA ASN A 315 14.23 18.86 -26.17
C ASN A 315 14.89 18.33 -27.45
N GLY A 316 14.87 17.02 -27.66
CA GLY A 316 15.39 16.39 -28.88
C GLY A 316 14.62 16.79 -30.14
N MET A 317 13.29 16.86 -30.04
CA MET A 317 12.44 17.29 -31.15
C MET A 317 12.74 18.73 -31.60
N LEU A 318 12.93 19.65 -30.63
CA LEU A 318 13.22 21.06 -30.94
C LEU A 318 14.60 21.25 -31.63
N LEU A 319 15.60 20.47 -31.23
CA LEU A 319 16.93 20.49 -31.86
C LEU A 319 16.87 19.98 -33.30
N ILE A 320 16.33 18.80 -33.54
CA ILE A 320 16.27 18.18 -34.87
C ILE A 320 15.38 19.00 -35.82
N SER A 321 14.23 19.50 -35.32
CA SER A 321 13.38 20.40 -36.11
C SER A 321 14.12 21.65 -36.57
N HIS A 322 14.94 22.23 -35.71
CA HIS A 322 15.70 23.44 -36.05
C HIS A 322 16.86 23.14 -37.03
N TYR A 323 17.54 21.98 -36.88
CA TYR A 323 18.52 21.54 -37.87
C TYR A 323 17.91 21.33 -39.23
N ASN A 324 16.73 20.70 -39.33
CA ASN A 324 16.06 20.51 -40.59
C ASN A 324 15.62 21.83 -41.23
N MET A 325 15.15 22.81 -40.43
CA MET A 325 14.78 24.14 -40.92
C MET A 325 15.99 24.88 -41.51
N LEU A 326 17.14 24.95 -40.81
CA LEU A 326 18.36 25.57 -41.31
C LEU A 326 18.90 24.90 -42.58
N ARG A 327 18.72 23.58 -42.71
CA ARG A 327 19.08 22.85 -43.93
C ARG A 327 18.16 23.15 -45.09
N GLU A 328 16.86 23.35 -44.87
CA GLU A 328 15.89 23.77 -45.87
C GLU A 328 16.18 25.21 -46.33
N GLU A 329 16.74 26.08 -45.49
CA GLU A 329 17.23 27.41 -45.81
C GLU A 329 18.54 27.41 -46.61
N GLY A 330 19.15 26.23 -46.85
CA GLY A 330 20.34 26.06 -47.68
C GLY A 330 21.66 26.00 -46.92
N MET A 331 21.67 25.97 -45.60
CA MET A 331 22.92 25.80 -44.83
C MET A 331 23.57 24.42 -45.02
N ASP A 332 24.90 24.38 -44.97
CA ASP A 332 25.62 23.11 -44.97
C ASP A 332 25.34 22.30 -43.70
N LEU A 333 25.54 20.99 -43.76
CA LEU A 333 25.20 20.08 -42.66
C LEU A 333 25.92 20.47 -41.34
N LYS A 334 27.18 20.79 -41.40
CA LYS A 334 27.96 21.15 -40.21
C LYS A 334 27.58 22.50 -39.64
N GLU A 335 27.33 23.47 -40.51
CA GLU A 335 26.91 24.82 -40.12
C GLU A 335 25.50 24.78 -39.51
N SER A 336 24.54 24.01 -40.09
CA SER A 336 23.19 23.86 -39.55
C SER A 336 23.20 23.24 -38.17
N ILE A 337 24.08 22.26 -37.94
CA ILE A 337 24.24 21.64 -36.61
C ILE A 337 24.80 22.60 -35.58
N LEU A 338 25.88 23.33 -35.97
CA LEU A 338 26.56 24.26 -35.07
C LEU A 338 25.65 25.42 -34.69
N HIS A 339 25.11 26.13 -35.69
CA HIS A 339 24.22 27.26 -35.45
C HIS A 339 22.92 26.83 -34.74
N GLY A 340 22.30 25.74 -35.21
CA GLY A 340 21.08 25.22 -34.58
C GLY A 340 21.25 24.78 -33.13
N SER A 341 22.43 24.26 -32.77
CA SER A 341 22.74 23.90 -31.38
C SER A 341 22.94 25.15 -30.52
N LEU A 342 23.63 26.15 -31.02
CA LEU A 342 23.88 27.44 -30.32
C LEU A 342 22.57 28.20 -30.10
N ASP A 343 21.72 28.30 -31.11
CA ASP A 343 20.42 29.00 -31.03
C ASP A 343 19.47 28.36 -30.04
N ARG A 344 19.50 27.03 -29.91
CA ARG A 344 18.62 26.28 -29.01
C ARG A 344 19.21 26.08 -27.62
N LEU A 345 20.47 26.36 -27.38
CA LEU A 345 21.12 26.16 -26.09
C LEU A 345 20.40 26.94 -24.97
N ASN A 346 20.22 28.26 -25.16
CA ASN A 346 19.59 29.13 -24.19
C ASN A 346 18.14 28.71 -23.86
N PRO A 347 17.24 28.49 -24.83
CA PRO A 347 15.87 28.00 -24.55
C PRO A 347 15.83 26.67 -23.80
N ILE A 348 16.71 25.73 -24.14
CA ILE A 348 16.78 24.43 -23.48
C ILE A 348 17.25 24.58 -22.02
N LEU A 349 18.33 25.37 -21.81
CA LEU A 349 18.83 25.65 -20.45
C LEU A 349 17.78 26.38 -19.59
N MET A 350 17.09 27.39 -20.14
CA MET A 350 16.03 28.10 -19.40
C MET A 350 14.90 27.18 -18.98
N THR A 351 14.45 26.31 -19.86
CA THR A 351 13.37 25.35 -19.51
C THR A 351 13.84 24.31 -18.50
N ALA A 352 15.08 23.83 -18.60
CA ALA A 352 15.67 22.92 -17.64
C ALA A 352 15.83 23.57 -16.26
N LEU A 353 16.37 24.80 -16.22
CA LEU A 353 16.58 25.52 -14.95
C LEU A 353 15.25 25.87 -14.27
N SER A 354 14.28 26.38 -15.01
CA SER A 354 12.96 26.71 -14.44
C SER A 354 12.24 25.49 -13.88
N SER A 355 12.28 24.36 -14.61
CA SER A 355 11.71 23.10 -14.12
C SER A 355 12.47 22.56 -12.90
N ALA A 356 13.80 22.65 -12.90
CA ALA A 356 14.62 22.23 -11.77
C ALA A 356 14.33 23.07 -10.53
N LEU A 357 14.27 24.41 -10.65
CA LEU A 357 13.96 25.30 -9.53
C LEU A 357 12.58 25.02 -8.93
N ALA A 358 11.58 24.69 -9.75
CA ALA A 358 10.24 24.33 -9.28
C ALA A 358 10.23 23.01 -8.49
N LEU A 359 11.08 22.05 -8.84
CA LEU A 359 11.12 20.71 -8.23
C LEU A 359 12.08 20.61 -7.04
N ILE A 360 13.05 21.52 -6.90
CA ILE A 360 14.00 21.52 -5.79
C ILE A 360 13.32 21.47 -4.42
N PRO A 361 12.31 22.31 -4.11
CA PRO A 361 11.65 22.27 -2.81
C PRO A 361 10.99 20.91 -2.51
N LEU A 362 10.40 20.27 -3.53
CA LEU A 362 9.78 18.96 -3.41
C LEU A 362 10.80 17.84 -3.21
N ALA A 363 11.93 17.92 -3.89
CA ALA A 363 12.99 16.92 -3.79
C ALA A 363 13.65 16.88 -2.41
N PHE A 364 13.89 18.06 -1.80
CA PHE A 364 14.61 18.18 -0.52
C PHE A 364 13.72 18.13 0.72
N ARG A 365 12.41 18.30 0.59
CA ARG A 365 11.47 18.27 1.70
C ARG A 365 10.67 16.96 1.78
N GLY A 366 11.29 15.83 1.47
CA GLY A 366 10.65 14.51 1.52
C GLY A 366 10.17 14.08 2.89
N ASP A 367 10.74 14.64 3.96
CA ASP A 367 10.39 14.34 5.35
C ASP A 367 9.09 15.00 5.83
N LEU A 368 8.55 15.96 5.07
CA LEU A 368 7.29 16.62 5.43
C LEU A 368 6.09 15.74 5.07
N PRO A 369 5.05 15.71 5.93
CA PRO A 369 3.82 14.98 5.65
C PRO A 369 3.20 15.39 4.31
N GLY A 370 2.93 14.42 3.42
CA GLY A 370 2.39 14.64 2.08
C GLY A 370 3.43 14.77 0.97
N ASN A 371 4.68 15.12 1.26
CA ASN A 371 5.76 15.16 0.27
C ASN A 371 6.44 13.82 0.04
N GLU A 372 6.15 12.81 0.85
CA GLU A 372 6.70 11.46 0.75
C GLU A 372 6.45 10.83 -0.62
N ILE A 373 5.28 11.10 -1.20
CA ILE A 373 4.89 10.61 -2.52
C ILE A 373 5.55 11.44 -3.63
N GLN A 374 5.65 12.76 -3.43
CA GLN A 374 6.12 13.68 -4.48
C GLN A 374 7.65 13.75 -4.55
N SER A 375 8.35 13.56 -3.42
CA SER A 375 9.81 13.69 -3.34
C SER A 375 10.56 12.68 -4.22
N PRO A 376 10.26 11.36 -4.23
CA PRO A 376 10.92 10.42 -5.14
C PRO A 376 10.69 10.76 -6.61
N MET A 377 9.48 11.17 -6.98
CA MET A 377 9.16 11.63 -8.33
C MET A 377 9.99 12.85 -8.74
N ALA A 378 10.07 13.86 -7.86
CA ALA A 378 10.84 15.07 -8.11
C ALA A 378 12.33 14.78 -8.26
N LYS A 379 12.89 13.89 -7.45
CA LYS A 379 14.31 13.46 -7.53
C LYS A 379 14.63 12.80 -8.87
N VAL A 380 13.76 11.90 -9.34
CA VAL A 380 13.89 11.26 -10.66
C VAL A 380 13.87 12.29 -11.78
N ILE A 381 12.90 13.20 -11.75
CA ILE A 381 12.77 14.22 -12.81
C ILE A 381 13.98 15.17 -12.80
N LEU A 382 14.45 15.59 -11.63
CA LEU A 382 15.64 16.45 -11.51
C LEU A 382 16.90 15.76 -12.06
N GLY A 383 17.17 14.53 -11.63
CA GLY A 383 18.32 13.78 -12.11
C GLY A 383 18.27 13.52 -13.61
N GLY A 384 17.12 13.05 -14.09
CA GLY A 384 16.92 12.80 -15.52
C GLY A 384 16.93 14.05 -16.38
N LEU A 385 16.44 15.18 -15.87
CA LEU A 385 16.49 16.47 -16.57
C LEU A 385 17.92 16.98 -16.73
N LEU A 386 18.74 16.87 -15.67
CA LEU A 386 20.14 17.27 -15.72
C LEU A 386 20.92 16.44 -16.76
N THR A 387 20.81 15.13 -16.68
CA THR A 387 21.52 14.24 -17.61
C THR A 387 21.01 14.36 -19.04
N SER A 388 19.68 14.38 -19.25
CA SER A 388 19.12 14.52 -20.59
C SER A 388 19.50 15.86 -21.22
N THR A 389 19.47 16.97 -20.48
CA THR A 389 19.84 18.30 -20.99
C THR A 389 21.29 18.33 -21.40
N PHE A 390 22.19 17.81 -20.55
CA PHE A 390 23.63 17.77 -20.85
C PHE A 390 23.94 16.85 -22.02
N LEU A 391 23.42 15.62 -22.01
CA LEU A 391 23.70 14.62 -23.03
C LEU A 391 23.07 14.98 -24.39
N ASN A 392 21.89 15.62 -24.39
CA ASN A 392 21.26 16.09 -25.62
C ASN A 392 22.09 17.12 -26.37
N ALA A 393 22.79 18.00 -25.65
CA ALA A 393 23.66 19.02 -26.26
C ALA A 393 24.81 18.38 -27.04
N PHE A 394 25.23 17.15 -26.70
CA PHE A 394 26.37 16.49 -27.36
C PHE A 394 25.96 15.33 -28.25
N ILE A 395 25.05 14.45 -27.78
CA ILE A 395 24.73 13.21 -28.47
C ILE A 395 23.85 13.45 -29.69
N ILE A 396 22.84 14.30 -29.61
CA ILE A 396 21.94 14.55 -30.73
C ILE A 396 22.68 15.14 -31.93
N PRO A 397 23.53 16.19 -31.79
CA PRO A 397 24.33 16.72 -32.91
C PRO A 397 25.17 15.66 -33.58
N ILE A 398 25.90 14.86 -32.78
CA ILE A 398 26.77 13.79 -33.30
C ILE A 398 26.00 12.75 -34.08
N VAL A 399 24.91 12.25 -33.51
CA VAL A 399 24.08 11.16 -34.14
C VAL A 399 23.39 11.72 -35.39
N TYR A 400 22.92 12.99 -35.36
CA TYR A 400 22.31 13.64 -36.51
C TYR A 400 23.32 13.81 -37.65
N GLU A 401 24.58 14.20 -37.34
CA GLU A 401 25.69 14.31 -38.32
C GLU A 401 25.97 12.92 -38.94
N LEU A 402 26.13 11.89 -38.12
CA LEU A 402 26.39 10.50 -38.58
C LEU A 402 25.33 9.98 -39.53
N MET A 403 24.07 10.26 -39.24
CA MET A 403 22.95 9.84 -40.08
C MET A 403 22.88 10.53 -41.42
N ASN A 404 23.21 11.83 -41.45
CA ASN A 404 23.12 12.67 -42.65
C ASN A 404 24.43 12.78 -43.41
N ARG A 405 25.51 12.15 -42.90
CA ARG A 405 26.78 12.07 -43.58
C ARG A 405 26.59 11.15 -44.79
N LYS A 406 26.66 11.70 -46.00
CA LYS A 406 26.62 10.90 -47.22
C LYS A 406 27.69 9.81 -47.12
N LYS A 407 27.31 8.55 -47.25
CA LYS A 407 28.26 7.45 -47.47
C LYS A 407 29.02 7.83 -48.74
N LYS A 408 30.34 8.10 -48.60
CA LYS A 408 31.25 8.21 -49.74
C LYS A 408 31.35 6.86 -50.40
#